data_e8f2117b13eae677847c23d4ae6bf623
#
_entry.id   e8f2117b13eae677847c23d4ae6bf623
#
_cell.length_a   1.000
_cell.length_b   1.000
_cell.length_c   1.000
_cell.angle_alpha   90.00
_cell.angle_beta   90.00
_cell.angle_gamma   90.00
#
_symmetry.space_group_name_H-M   'P 1'
#
loop_
_entity.id
_entity.type
_entity.pdbx_description
1 polymer ?
#
loop_
_entity_poly.entity_id
_entity_poly.type
_entity_poly.pdbx_seq_one_letter_code
_entity_poly.pdbx_strand_id
1 'polypeptide(L)'
;GIRLAGYDVQLANLDTGRILYVQIHWLVDAPPTHDWTVFTHLLHGDDQGSVNQVAGFDSRPGNGSLPTSRWQAGWRILDEYQITLPAELAPGAYQLELGLYEPDGEQLPAGGAAIMLGDVTVE
;
A
#
# COMPACT_ATOMS: atom_id res chain seq x y z
N GLY A 1 2.55 -15.64 9.05
CA GLY A 1 1.83 -14.80 8.98
C GLY A 1 0.81 -14.23 8.03
N ILE A 2 1.19 -13.20 7.36
CA ILE A 2 0.31 -12.46 6.46
C ILE A 2 0.81 -12.60 5.04
N ARG A 3 -0.10 -12.89 4.10
CA ARG A 3 0.23 -12.98 2.67
C ARG A 3 -0.66 -12.06 1.86
N LEU A 4 -0.11 -11.49 0.80
CA LEU A 4 -0.89 -10.77 -0.18
C LEU A 4 -1.62 -11.79 -1.07
N ALA A 5 -2.94 -11.77 -1.05
CA ALA A 5 -3.75 -12.67 -1.88
C ALA A 5 -4.13 -12.02 -3.22
N GLY A 6 -4.20 -10.70 -3.26
CA GLY A 6 -4.51 -9.99 -4.48
C GLY A 6 -4.65 -8.50 -4.22
N TYR A 7 -4.79 -7.72 -5.28
CA TYR A 7 -5.01 -6.28 -5.16
C TYR A 7 -5.71 -5.75 -6.40
N ASP A 8 -6.35 -4.58 -6.23
CA ASP A 8 -6.94 -3.81 -7.31
C ASP A 8 -6.57 -2.35 -7.15
N VAL A 9 -6.35 -1.67 -8.28
CA VAL A 9 -5.98 -0.27 -8.30
C VAL A 9 -6.85 0.45 -9.31
N GLN A 10 -7.46 1.57 -8.91
CA GLN A 10 -8.26 2.41 -9.79
C GLN A 10 -7.92 3.87 -9.59
N LEU A 11 -7.73 4.59 -10.70
CA LEU A 11 -7.52 6.03 -10.66
C LEU A 11 -8.85 6.73 -10.90
N ALA A 12 -9.20 7.64 -10.01
CA ALA A 12 -10.38 8.48 -10.15
C ALA A 12 -9.95 9.93 -10.39
N ASN A 13 -10.50 10.55 -11.42
CA ASN A 13 -10.32 11.97 -11.70
C ASN A 13 -11.56 12.69 -11.21
N LEU A 14 -11.42 13.40 -10.10
CA LEU A 14 -12.50 14.13 -9.46
C LEU A 14 -12.29 15.63 -9.66
N ASP A 15 -13.37 16.41 -9.50
CA ASP A 15 -13.27 17.87 -9.59
C ASP A 15 -12.30 18.44 -8.55
N THR A 16 -12.17 17.74 -7.41
CA THR A 16 -11.28 18.15 -6.32
C THR A 16 -9.86 17.63 -6.48
N GLY A 17 -9.59 16.80 -7.49
CA GLY A 17 -8.27 16.24 -7.72
C GLY A 17 -8.32 14.77 -8.09
N ARG A 18 -7.15 14.16 -8.21
CA ARG A 18 -7.01 12.75 -8.56
C ARG A 18 -6.77 11.92 -7.31
N ILE A 19 -7.46 10.80 -7.20
CA ILE A 19 -7.29 9.86 -6.10
C ILE A 19 -7.03 8.48 -6.68
N LEU A 20 -6.00 7.83 -6.16
CA LEU A 20 -5.72 6.43 -6.48
C LEU A 20 -6.35 5.57 -5.39
N TYR A 21 -7.30 4.73 -5.78
CA TYR A 21 -7.94 3.78 -4.88
C TYR A 21 -7.21 2.46 -4.97
N VAL A 22 -6.77 1.96 -3.83
CA VAL A 22 -6.03 0.70 -3.73
C VAL A 22 -6.79 -0.24 -2.82
N GLN A 23 -7.13 -1.41 -3.34
CA GLN A 23 -7.75 -2.48 -2.55
C GLN A 23 -6.72 -3.58 -2.39
N ILE A 24 -6.49 -3.99 -1.15
CA ILE A 24 -5.54 -5.04 -0.81
C ILE A 24 -6.30 -6.20 -0.18
N HIS A 25 -6.06 -7.39 -0.69
CA HIS A 25 -6.63 -8.62 -0.13
C HIS A 25 -5.52 -9.37 0.61
N TRP A 26 -5.64 -9.40 1.93
CA TRP A 26 -4.70 -10.12 2.78
C TRP A 26 -5.25 -11.49 3.14
N LEU A 27 -4.36 -12.48 3.20
CA LEU A 27 -4.68 -13.80 3.72
C LEU A 27 -3.85 -14.05 4.97
N VAL A 28 -4.51 -14.46 6.03
CA VAL A 28 -3.86 -14.65 7.31
C VAL A 28 -3.57 -16.14 7.52
N ASP A 29 -2.30 -16.51 7.52
CA ASP A 29 -1.86 -17.88 7.76
C ASP A 29 -1.76 -18.20 9.26
N ALA A 30 -1.29 -17.20 10.01
CA ALA A 30 -1.15 -17.30 11.47
C ALA A 30 -1.39 -15.91 12.06
N PRO A 31 -1.93 -15.83 13.29
CA PRO A 31 -2.19 -14.54 13.89
C PRO A 31 -0.92 -13.72 14.00
N PRO A 32 -0.91 -12.47 13.50
CA PRO A 32 0.22 -11.58 13.69
C PRO A 32 0.42 -11.25 15.18
N THR A 33 1.68 -11.06 15.57
CA THR A 33 2.01 -10.75 16.96
C THR A 33 2.16 -9.25 17.22
N HIS A 34 2.11 -8.45 16.15
CA HIS A 34 2.34 -7.00 16.25
C HIS A 34 1.24 -6.27 15.50
N ASP A 35 1.03 -5.01 15.85
CA ASP A 35 0.15 -4.11 15.11
C ASP A 35 0.95 -3.42 14.03
N TRP A 36 0.92 -4.00 12.84
CA TRP A 36 1.67 -3.48 11.70
C TRP A 36 0.96 -2.29 11.07
N THR A 37 1.75 -1.33 10.60
CA THR A 37 1.27 -0.26 9.74
C THR A 37 1.52 -0.66 8.30
N VAL A 38 0.50 -0.51 7.47
CA VAL A 38 0.61 -0.77 6.03
C VAL A 38 0.98 0.53 5.34
N PHE A 39 1.97 0.49 4.48
CA PHE A 39 2.27 1.63 3.63
C PHE A 39 1.99 1.30 2.17
N THR A 40 1.49 2.29 1.45
CA THR A 40 1.34 2.24 0.01
C THR A 40 2.04 3.47 -0.54
N HIS A 41 3.04 3.27 -1.37
CA HIS A 41 3.84 4.35 -1.93
C HIS A 41 3.78 4.31 -3.44
N LEU A 42 3.51 5.47 -4.05
CA LEU A 42 3.60 5.63 -5.49
C LEU A 42 4.98 6.17 -5.83
N LEU A 43 5.70 5.46 -6.67
CA LEU A 43 7.10 5.73 -6.96
C LEU A 43 7.27 6.10 -8.41
N HIS A 44 8.24 6.98 -8.67
CA HIS A 44 8.64 7.36 -10.03
C HIS A 44 10.15 7.22 -10.16
N GLY A 45 10.59 6.44 -11.16
CA GLY A 45 12.00 6.32 -11.49
C GLY A 45 12.43 7.42 -12.46
N ASP A 46 13.62 7.95 -12.26
CA ASP A 46 14.19 8.92 -13.19
C ASP A 46 15.14 8.24 -14.19
N ASP A 47 15.66 9.02 -15.14
CA ASP A 47 16.54 8.51 -16.19
C ASP A 47 17.89 8.03 -15.65
N GLN A 48 18.22 8.35 -14.41
CA GLN A 48 19.49 7.98 -13.79
C GLN A 48 19.36 6.78 -12.86
N GLY A 49 18.18 6.14 -12.83
CA GLY A 49 17.94 4.97 -11.99
C GLY A 49 17.53 5.29 -10.57
N SER A 50 17.40 6.56 -10.20
CA SER A 50 16.87 6.92 -8.89
C SER A 50 15.35 6.75 -8.84
N VAL A 51 14.84 6.32 -7.69
CA VAL A 51 13.41 6.12 -7.49
C VAL A 51 12.96 7.06 -6.38
N ASN A 52 11.91 7.84 -6.66
CA ASN A 52 11.38 8.83 -5.72
C ASN A 52 9.94 8.52 -5.39
N GLN A 53 9.57 8.67 -4.14
CA GLN A 53 8.18 8.60 -3.72
C GLN A 53 7.49 9.91 -4.08
N VAL A 54 6.40 9.82 -4.85
CA VAL A 54 5.65 11.00 -5.29
C VAL A 54 4.32 11.13 -4.55
N ALA A 55 3.82 10.05 -3.98
CA ALA A 55 2.61 10.05 -3.17
C ALA A 55 2.60 8.80 -2.30
N GLY A 56 1.76 8.78 -1.28
CA GLY A 56 1.65 7.61 -0.43
C GLY A 56 0.61 7.78 0.65
N PHE A 57 0.32 6.67 1.31
CA PHE A 57 -0.59 6.64 2.44
C PHE A 57 -0.15 5.53 3.38
N ASP A 58 0.07 5.86 4.63
CA ASP A 58 0.45 4.90 5.67
C ASP A 58 -0.68 4.82 6.69
N SER A 59 -1.15 3.61 6.98
CA SER A 59 -2.21 3.43 7.96
C SER A 59 -2.19 2.01 8.51
N ARG A 60 -2.71 1.85 9.71
CA ARG A 60 -3.08 0.52 10.18
C ARG A 60 -4.31 0.06 9.41
N PRO A 61 -4.46 -1.26 9.18
CA PRO A 61 -5.59 -1.78 8.42
C PRO A 61 -6.93 -1.29 8.95
N GLY A 62 -7.85 -1.04 8.02
CA GLY A 62 -9.17 -0.51 8.36
C GLY A 62 -9.12 0.90 8.94
N ASN A 63 -8.08 1.66 8.61
CA ASN A 63 -7.87 3.01 9.16
C ASN A 63 -7.78 2.99 10.69
N GLY A 64 -7.16 1.93 11.23
CA GLY A 64 -7.00 1.71 12.65
C GLY A 64 -8.09 0.87 13.31
N SER A 65 -9.19 0.59 12.59
CA SER A 65 -10.31 -0.16 13.15
C SER A 65 -10.10 -1.67 13.15
N LEU A 66 -9.15 -2.16 12.35
CA LEU A 66 -8.89 -3.59 12.22
C LEU A 66 -7.39 -3.88 12.33
N PRO A 67 -6.78 -3.64 13.49
CA PRO A 67 -5.34 -3.82 13.66
C PRO A 67 -4.94 -5.29 13.45
N THR A 68 -3.74 -5.49 12.90
CA THR A 68 -3.27 -6.83 12.55
C THR A 68 -3.20 -7.77 13.75
N SER A 69 -2.98 -7.25 14.95
CA SER A 69 -2.94 -8.07 16.16
C SER A 69 -4.27 -8.77 16.47
N ARG A 70 -5.36 -8.35 15.83
CA ARG A 70 -6.68 -8.98 15.99
C ARG A 70 -7.00 -9.98 14.90
N TRP A 71 -6.15 -10.09 13.90
CA TRP A 71 -6.40 -11.00 12.78
C TRP A 71 -6.20 -12.43 13.22
N GLN A 72 -7.05 -13.33 12.71
CA GLN A 72 -7.01 -14.74 13.05
C GLN A 72 -6.67 -15.59 11.84
N ALA A 73 -6.08 -16.75 12.08
CA ALA A 73 -5.71 -17.66 11.00
C ALA A 73 -6.93 -18.02 10.16
N GLY A 74 -6.75 -18.04 8.86
CA GLY A 74 -7.80 -18.34 7.90
C GLY A 74 -8.62 -17.15 7.46
N TRP A 75 -8.42 -15.99 8.06
CA TRP A 75 -9.16 -14.79 7.67
C TRP A 75 -8.67 -14.26 6.34
N ARG A 76 -9.60 -13.72 5.57
CA ARG A 76 -9.31 -12.88 4.42
C ARG A 76 -9.71 -11.45 4.78
N ILE A 77 -8.77 -10.54 4.64
CA ILE A 77 -9.00 -9.14 5.00
C ILE A 77 -8.98 -8.31 3.72
N LEU A 78 -10.06 -7.61 3.49
CA LEU A 78 -10.09 -6.58 2.44
C LEU A 78 -9.74 -5.25 3.09
N ASP A 79 -8.66 -4.64 2.63
CA ASP A 79 -8.17 -3.37 3.14
C ASP A 79 -8.11 -2.37 2.00
N GLU A 80 -8.63 -1.17 2.24
CA GLU A 80 -8.76 -0.16 1.21
C GLU A 80 -8.01 1.10 1.58
N TYR A 81 -7.30 1.65 0.61
CA TYR A 81 -6.53 2.87 0.79
C TYR A 81 -6.84 3.86 -0.31
N GLN A 82 -6.78 5.14 0.04
CA GLN A 82 -6.94 6.24 -0.90
C GLN A 82 -5.67 7.07 -0.87
N ILE A 83 -5.00 7.15 -2.01
CA ILE A 83 -3.80 7.96 -2.14
C ILE A 83 -4.18 9.21 -2.93
N THR A 84 -4.16 10.36 -2.28
CA THR A 84 -4.39 11.63 -2.96
C THR A 84 -3.14 12.00 -3.75
N LEU A 85 -3.29 12.19 -5.04
CA LEU A 85 -2.18 12.54 -5.90
C LEU A 85 -1.94 14.04 -5.90
N PRO A 86 -0.68 14.51 -5.94
CA PRO A 86 -0.39 15.92 -6.09
C PRO A 86 -1.03 16.48 -7.35
N ALA A 87 -1.52 17.71 -7.28
CA ALA A 87 -2.18 18.34 -8.43
C ALA A 87 -1.24 18.49 -9.62
N GLU A 88 0.03 18.69 -9.35
CA GLU A 88 1.07 18.90 -10.36
C GLU A 88 1.71 17.60 -10.85
N LEU A 89 1.24 16.45 -10.39
CA LEU A 89 1.83 15.17 -10.79
C LEU A 89 1.67 14.96 -12.29
N ALA A 90 2.79 14.77 -12.99
CA ALA A 90 2.79 14.60 -14.44
C ALA A 90 2.13 13.28 -14.85
N PRO A 91 1.42 13.26 -15.99
CA PRO A 91 0.94 12.00 -16.54
C PRO A 91 2.12 11.07 -16.86
N GLY A 92 1.90 9.79 -16.74
CA GLY A 92 2.93 8.81 -17.06
C GLY A 92 2.81 7.54 -16.25
N ALA A 93 3.84 6.72 -16.32
CA ALA A 93 3.90 5.45 -15.62
C ALA A 93 4.59 5.62 -14.27
N TYR A 94 3.96 5.07 -13.25
CA TYR A 94 4.47 5.05 -11.89
C TYR A 94 4.41 3.62 -11.37
N GLN A 95 5.08 3.36 -10.26
CA GLN A 95 5.09 2.05 -9.64
C GLN A 95 4.47 2.13 -8.26
N LEU A 96 3.65 1.13 -7.90
CA LEU A 96 3.02 1.05 -6.60
C LEU A 96 3.75 0.04 -5.73
N GLU A 97 4.16 0.49 -4.56
CA GLU A 97 4.88 -0.30 -3.57
C GLU A 97 4.00 -0.50 -2.34
N LEU A 98 4.01 -1.71 -1.81
CA LEU A 98 3.24 -2.07 -0.62
C LEU A 98 4.17 -2.71 0.40
N GLY A 99 3.97 -2.38 1.67
CA GLY A 99 4.74 -3.03 2.73
C GLY A 99 4.11 -2.87 4.09
N LEU A 100 4.74 -3.49 5.07
CA LEU A 100 4.32 -3.46 6.46
C LEU A 100 5.51 -3.05 7.33
N TYR A 101 5.26 -2.22 8.33
CA TYR A 101 6.30 -1.84 9.29
C TYR A 101 5.68 -1.56 10.67
N GLU A 102 6.53 -1.59 11.69
CA GLU A 102 6.14 -1.13 13.00
C GLU A 102 6.40 0.37 13.13
N PRO A 103 5.63 1.07 13.99
CA PRO A 103 5.83 2.51 14.17
C PRO A 103 7.24 2.91 14.63
N ASP A 104 8.01 2.00 15.18
CA ASP A 104 9.41 2.25 15.56
C ASP A 104 10.39 2.10 14.39
N GLY A 105 9.89 1.84 13.18
CA GLY A 105 10.69 1.77 11.98
C GLY A 105 11.13 0.38 11.57
N GLU A 106 10.76 -0.65 12.30
CA GLU A 106 11.14 -2.02 11.99
C GLU A 106 10.19 -2.60 10.93
N GLN A 107 10.77 -3.07 9.83
CA GLN A 107 9.98 -3.73 8.79
C GLN A 107 9.78 -5.20 9.11
N LEU A 108 8.68 -5.77 8.62
CA LEU A 108 8.38 -7.19 8.79
C LEU A 108 9.47 -8.00 8.09
N PRO A 109 10.19 -8.90 8.79
CA PRO A 109 11.23 -9.71 8.17
C PRO A 109 10.66 -10.80 7.28
N ALA A 110 11.51 -11.37 6.44
CA ALA A 110 11.22 -12.56 5.62
C ALA A 110 9.97 -12.41 4.76
N GLY A 111 10.02 -11.57 3.78
CA GLY A 111 8.88 -11.32 2.92
C GLY A 111 8.06 -10.13 3.36
N GLY A 112 8.43 -9.56 4.50
CA GLY A 112 7.89 -8.27 4.90
C GLY A 112 8.62 -7.10 4.29
N ALA A 113 9.55 -7.36 3.40
CA ALA A 113 10.12 -6.32 2.58
C ALA A 113 9.03 -5.74 1.67
N ALA A 114 9.25 -4.53 1.19
CA ALA A 114 8.31 -3.89 0.29
C ALA A 114 8.07 -4.74 -0.95
N ILE A 115 6.81 -4.82 -1.37
CA ILE A 115 6.39 -5.58 -2.54
C ILE A 115 6.02 -4.59 -3.62
N MET A 116 6.60 -4.78 -4.82
CA MET A 116 6.19 -3.98 -5.98
C MET A 116 4.93 -4.60 -6.57
N LEU A 117 3.81 -3.89 -6.47
CA LEU A 117 2.55 -4.39 -6.99
C LEU A 117 2.46 -4.29 -8.51
N GLY A 118 3.10 -3.28 -9.08
CA GLY A 118 3.11 -3.13 -10.52
C GLY A 118 3.04 -1.68 -10.97
N ASP A 119 2.84 -1.51 -12.27
CA ASP A 119 2.79 -0.19 -12.88
C ASP A 119 1.40 0.43 -12.75
N VAL A 120 1.37 1.72 -12.49
CA VAL A 120 0.14 2.53 -12.46
C VAL A 120 0.31 3.65 -13.47
N THR A 121 -0.63 3.74 -14.39
CA THR A 121 -0.63 4.82 -15.37
C THR A 121 -1.49 5.97 -14.86
N VAL A 122 -0.87 7.14 -14.72
CA VAL A 122 -1.56 8.37 -14.34
C VAL A 122 -1.83 9.16 -15.61
N GLU A 123 -3.08 9.52 -15.81
CA GLU A 123 -3.53 10.27 -16.98
C GLU A 123 -3.68 11.76 -16.70
#